data_149e2885a9cd00d2412c8a2fd5b7b5d2
#
_entry.id   149e2885a9cd00d2412c8a2fd5b7b5d2
#
_cell.length_a   1.000
_cell.length_b   1.000
_cell.length_c   1.000
_cell.angle_alpha   90.00
_cell.angle_beta   90.00
_cell.angle_gamma   90.00
#
_symmetry.space_group_name_H-M   'P 1'
#
loop_
_entity.id
_entity.type
_entity.pdbx_description
1 polymer ?
#
loop_
_entity_poly.entity_id
_entity_poly.type
_entity_poly.pdbx_seq_one_letter_code
_entity_poly.pdbx_strand_id
1 'polypeptide(L)'
;MPGNTEPIDLSVLEAIRSFRREGRPDPLRHIVNLFAEHSRQLIDRMEDALAHGDGGAVRETAHSLKSSSGNVGAVNLFSLCKEMEQAGKEANIDLARRILPQLLEAYEQAGVALEQYLNNHPK
;
A
#
# COMPACT_ATOMS: atom_id res chain seq x y z
N MET A 1 17.91 18.20 -1.19
CA MET A 1 16.54 18.11 -1.23
C MET A 1 16.08 16.85 -0.66
N PRO A 2 15.28 17.02 0.14
CA PRO A 2 14.73 15.83 0.71
C PRO A 2 14.28 14.92 -0.40
N GLY A 3 14.39 13.72 -0.15
CA GLY A 3 13.88 12.75 -1.03
C GLY A 3 12.42 13.00 -1.30
N ASN A 4 11.90 12.19 -2.11
CA ASN A 4 10.52 12.28 -2.48
C ASN A 4 9.64 11.99 -1.25
N THR A 5 8.88 12.99 -0.84
CA THR A 5 7.95 12.84 0.28
C THR A 5 6.53 12.58 -0.20
N GLU A 6 6.32 12.51 -1.50
CA GLU A 6 4.99 12.23 -2.05
C GLU A 6 4.58 10.82 -1.69
N PRO A 7 3.36 10.63 -1.20
CA PRO A 7 2.90 9.27 -0.87
C PRO A 7 2.68 8.38 -2.09
N ILE A 8 2.53 8.97 -3.27
CA ILE A 8 2.26 8.23 -4.51
C ILE A 8 3.22 8.67 -5.61
N ASP A 9 3.72 7.72 -6.38
CA ASP A 9 4.47 7.99 -7.60
C ASP A 9 3.45 8.20 -8.73
N LEU A 10 3.26 9.45 -9.13
CA LEU A 10 2.26 9.80 -10.13
C LEU A 10 2.53 9.15 -11.48
N SER A 11 3.79 8.85 -11.80
CA SER A 11 4.09 8.22 -13.09
C SER A 11 3.46 6.83 -13.19
N VAL A 12 3.30 6.13 -12.07
CA VAL A 12 2.63 4.83 -12.04
C VAL A 12 1.16 5.01 -12.40
N LEU A 13 0.51 6.01 -11.82
CA LEU A 13 -0.91 6.26 -12.08
C LEU A 13 -1.13 6.69 -13.53
N GLU A 14 -0.23 7.50 -14.06
CA GLU A 14 -0.33 7.96 -15.44
C GLU A 14 -0.15 6.80 -16.41
N ALA A 15 0.76 5.88 -16.09
CA ALA A 15 0.97 4.71 -16.94
C ALA A 15 -0.28 3.84 -16.98
N ILE A 16 -0.93 3.66 -15.83
CA ILE A 16 -2.18 2.87 -15.78
C ILE A 16 -3.26 3.56 -16.59
N ARG A 17 -3.40 4.89 -16.46
CA ARG A 17 -4.41 5.64 -17.20
C ARG A 17 -4.16 5.61 -18.71
N SER A 18 -2.92 5.40 -19.13
CA SER A 18 -2.61 5.36 -20.55
C SER A 18 -3.29 4.19 -21.27
N PHE A 19 -3.73 3.18 -20.52
CA PHE A 19 -4.47 2.04 -21.08
C PHE A 19 -5.98 2.31 -21.17
N ARG A 20 -6.43 3.50 -20.78
CA ARG A 20 -7.83 3.86 -20.81
C ARG A 20 -8.33 3.87 -22.24
N ARG A 21 -9.53 3.35 -22.45
CA ARG A 21 -10.17 3.31 -23.76
C ARG A 21 -11.53 3.96 -23.68
N GLU A 22 -11.88 4.67 -24.75
CA GLU A 22 -13.18 5.32 -24.84
C GLU A 22 -14.29 4.30 -24.71
N GLY A 23 -15.32 4.62 -23.94
CA GLY A 23 -16.45 3.72 -23.74
C GLY A 23 -16.20 2.58 -22.78
N ARG A 24 -15.02 2.51 -22.16
CA ARG A 24 -14.68 1.46 -21.20
C ARG A 24 -14.44 2.04 -19.83
N PRO A 25 -14.64 1.25 -18.78
CA PRO A 25 -14.33 1.71 -17.43
C PRO A 25 -12.86 2.12 -17.30
N ASP A 26 -12.60 3.09 -16.43
CA ASP A 26 -11.26 3.57 -16.18
C ASP A 26 -10.47 2.48 -15.46
N PRO A 27 -9.37 1.96 -16.07
CA PRO A 27 -8.58 0.92 -15.41
C PRO A 27 -7.99 1.37 -14.09
N LEU A 28 -7.63 2.65 -13.96
CA LEU A 28 -7.06 3.15 -12.72
C LEU A 28 -8.07 3.09 -11.59
N ARG A 29 -9.31 3.52 -11.85
CA ARG A 29 -10.36 3.49 -10.82
C ARG A 29 -10.60 2.07 -10.33
N HIS A 30 -10.60 1.12 -11.25
CA HIS A 30 -10.76 -0.29 -10.89
C HIS A 30 -9.62 -0.79 -10.00
N ILE A 31 -8.38 -0.45 -10.38
CA ILE A 31 -7.21 -0.87 -9.62
C ILE A 31 -7.19 -0.24 -8.24
N VAL A 32 -7.54 1.05 -8.14
CA VAL A 32 -7.59 1.73 -6.86
C VAL A 32 -8.66 1.10 -5.95
N ASN A 33 -9.82 0.76 -6.51
CA ASN A 33 -10.88 0.12 -5.73
C ASN A 33 -10.43 -1.24 -5.21
N LEU A 34 -9.74 -2.03 -6.04
CA LEU A 34 -9.20 -3.31 -5.60
C LEU A 34 -8.17 -3.13 -4.52
N PHE A 35 -7.30 -2.13 -4.66
CA PHE A 35 -6.30 -1.83 -3.65
C PHE A 35 -6.96 -1.49 -2.31
N ALA A 36 -7.98 -0.63 -2.34
CA ALA A 36 -8.66 -0.23 -1.10
C ALA A 36 -9.24 -1.43 -0.38
N GLU A 37 -9.87 -2.33 -1.12
CA GLU A 37 -10.51 -3.52 -0.56
C GLU A 37 -9.49 -4.51 0.00
N HIS A 38 -8.51 -4.87 -0.82
CA HIS A 38 -7.50 -5.85 -0.43
C HIS A 38 -6.59 -5.38 0.68
N SER A 39 -6.17 -4.12 0.62
CA SER A 39 -5.25 -3.60 1.61
C SER A 39 -5.88 -3.56 2.99
N ARG A 40 -7.18 -3.24 3.07
CA ARG A 40 -7.88 -3.23 4.36
C ARG A 40 -7.83 -4.62 5.00
N GLN A 41 -8.13 -5.64 4.22
CA GLN A 41 -8.11 -7.01 4.71
C GLN A 41 -6.71 -7.43 5.15
N LEU A 42 -5.70 -7.04 4.36
CA LEU A 42 -4.32 -7.40 4.68
C LEU A 42 -3.85 -6.71 5.96
N ILE A 43 -4.22 -5.46 6.16
CA ILE A 43 -3.84 -4.73 7.37
C ILE A 43 -4.52 -5.35 8.60
N ASP A 44 -5.80 -5.72 8.48
CA ASP A 44 -6.49 -6.37 9.60
C ASP A 44 -5.80 -7.67 9.99
N ARG A 45 -5.40 -8.47 9.01
CA ARG A 45 -4.68 -9.71 9.28
C ARG A 45 -3.28 -9.46 9.84
N MET A 46 -2.62 -8.40 9.36
CA MET A 46 -1.31 -8.02 9.88
C MET A 46 -1.40 -7.63 11.36
N GLU A 47 -2.39 -6.83 11.70
CA GLU A 47 -2.59 -6.42 13.09
C GLU A 47 -2.87 -7.63 13.98
N ASP A 48 -3.67 -8.56 13.49
CA ASP A 48 -3.96 -9.79 14.22
C ASP A 48 -2.69 -10.62 14.40
N ALA A 49 -1.88 -10.74 13.36
CA ALA A 49 -0.62 -11.48 13.43
C ALA A 49 0.33 -10.86 14.45
N LEU A 50 0.39 -9.53 14.49
CA LEU A 50 1.24 -8.84 15.47
C LEU A 50 0.73 -9.05 16.89
N ALA A 51 -0.58 -9.06 17.07
CA ALA A 51 -1.16 -9.31 18.39
C ALA A 51 -0.79 -10.69 18.91
N HIS A 52 -0.68 -11.67 18.00
CA HIS A 52 -0.34 -13.05 18.37
C HIS A 52 1.15 -13.35 18.32
N GLY A 53 1.96 -12.40 17.89
CA GLY A 53 3.40 -12.63 17.77
C GLY A 53 3.76 -13.61 16.68
N ASP A 54 2.94 -13.69 15.63
CA ASP A 54 3.11 -14.65 14.54
C ASP A 54 3.95 -14.01 13.41
N GLY A 55 5.27 -14.19 13.47
CA GLY A 55 6.19 -13.60 12.51
C GLY A 55 5.94 -14.07 11.08
N GLY A 56 5.59 -15.34 10.90
CA GLY A 56 5.29 -15.87 9.56
C GLY A 56 4.09 -15.19 8.93
N ALA A 57 3.03 -14.98 9.70
CA ALA A 57 1.85 -14.29 9.21
C ALA A 57 2.13 -12.80 8.96
N VAL A 58 2.97 -12.18 9.81
CA VAL A 58 3.40 -10.79 9.56
C VAL A 58 4.13 -10.70 8.22
N ARG A 59 5.04 -11.62 7.98
CA ARG A 59 5.80 -11.66 6.73
C ARG A 59 4.89 -11.82 5.53
N GLU A 60 3.92 -12.73 5.59
CA GLU A 60 3.03 -13.00 4.47
C GLU A 60 2.13 -11.81 4.14
N THR A 61 1.54 -11.21 5.18
CA THR A 61 0.64 -10.08 4.95
C THR A 61 1.42 -8.86 4.46
N ALA A 62 2.60 -8.63 5.00
CA ALA A 62 3.45 -7.52 4.57
C ALA A 62 3.90 -7.71 3.13
N HIS A 63 4.22 -8.93 2.73
CA HIS A 63 4.62 -9.22 1.37
C HIS A 63 3.49 -8.91 0.38
N SER A 64 2.29 -9.36 0.71
CA SER A 64 1.12 -9.12 -0.15
C SER A 64 0.79 -7.63 -0.23
N LEU A 65 0.85 -6.93 0.90
CA LEU A 65 0.57 -5.49 0.91
C LEU A 65 1.66 -4.72 0.16
N LYS A 66 2.90 -5.17 0.24
CA LYS A 66 3.99 -4.58 -0.51
C LYS A 66 3.70 -4.62 -2.02
N SER A 67 3.29 -5.79 -2.51
CA SER A 67 2.96 -5.95 -3.92
C SER A 67 1.79 -5.06 -4.33
N SER A 68 0.74 -5.02 -3.53
CA SER A 68 -0.43 -4.18 -3.81
C SER A 68 -0.04 -2.71 -3.82
N SER A 69 0.83 -2.29 -2.89
CA SER A 69 1.28 -0.91 -2.81
C SER A 69 2.06 -0.51 -4.06
N GLY A 70 2.92 -1.40 -4.54
CA GLY A 70 3.68 -1.14 -5.76
C GLY A 70 2.78 -0.95 -6.97
N ASN A 71 1.68 -1.70 -7.03
CA ASN A 71 0.75 -1.63 -8.16
C ASN A 71 0.06 -0.27 -8.30
N VAL A 72 -0.07 0.47 -7.21
CA VAL A 72 -0.69 1.81 -7.24
C VAL A 72 0.33 2.93 -7.01
N GLY A 73 1.61 2.59 -6.99
CA GLY A 73 2.66 3.59 -6.81
C GLY A 73 2.74 4.16 -5.41
N ALA A 74 2.24 3.46 -4.40
CA ALA A 74 2.28 3.91 -3.00
C ALA A 74 3.66 3.63 -2.43
N VAL A 75 4.63 4.49 -2.79
CA VAL A 75 6.05 4.22 -2.57
C VAL A 75 6.45 4.21 -1.10
N ASN A 76 5.87 5.10 -0.29
CA ASN A 76 6.19 5.12 1.14
C ASN A 76 5.64 3.89 1.83
N LEU A 77 4.42 3.51 1.50
CA LEU A 77 3.81 2.31 2.04
C LEU A 77 4.59 1.08 1.59
N PHE A 78 5.01 1.04 0.33
CA PHE A 78 5.84 -0.06 -0.19
C PHE A 78 7.10 -0.25 0.66
N SER A 79 7.81 0.85 0.95
CA SER A 79 9.04 0.79 1.73
C SER A 79 8.81 0.27 3.13
N LEU A 80 7.73 0.72 3.78
CA LEU A 80 7.41 0.29 5.13
C LEU A 80 6.96 -1.18 5.15
N CYS A 81 6.25 -1.62 4.11
CA CYS A 81 5.90 -3.03 4.00
C CYS A 81 7.14 -3.90 3.83
N LYS A 82 8.14 -3.40 3.12
CA LYS A 82 9.39 -4.12 2.96
C LYS A 82 10.08 -4.30 4.31
N GLU A 83 10.10 -3.24 5.13
CA GLU A 83 10.67 -3.32 6.48
C GLU A 83 9.86 -4.27 7.36
N MET A 84 8.54 -4.21 7.26
CA MET A 84 7.66 -5.09 8.04
C MET A 84 7.87 -6.55 7.64
N GLU A 85 7.99 -6.81 6.35
CA GLU A 85 8.24 -8.16 5.85
C GLU A 85 9.53 -8.71 6.42
N GLN A 86 10.58 -7.90 6.43
CA GLN A 86 11.87 -8.32 6.98
C GLN A 86 11.78 -8.57 8.48
N ALA A 87 11.08 -7.72 9.22
CA ALA A 87 10.89 -7.92 10.66
C ALA A 87 10.14 -9.22 10.92
N GLY A 88 9.13 -9.52 10.11
CA GLY A 88 8.40 -10.79 10.26
C GLY A 88 9.29 -11.99 9.97
N LYS A 89 10.10 -11.89 8.92
CA LYS A 89 11.03 -12.95 8.54
C LYS A 89 12.02 -13.25 9.66
N GLU A 90 12.46 -12.21 10.37
CA GLU A 90 13.40 -12.36 11.47
C GLU A 90 12.71 -12.64 12.81
N ALA A 91 11.40 -12.75 12.79
CA ALA A 91 10.59 -12.93 14.00
C ALA A 91 10.84 -11.82 15.02
N ASN A 92 11.18 -10.64 14.55
CA ASN A 92 11.40 -9.49 15.41
C ASN A 92 10.09 -8.73 15.60
N ILE A 93 9.25 -9.27 16.49
CA ILE A 93 7.89 -8.74 16.68
C ILE A 93 7.91 -7.34 17.30
N ASP A 94 8.87 -7.08 18.18
CA ASP A 94 8.97 -5.74 18.78
C ASP A 94 9.23 -4.68 17.72
N LEU A 95 10.14 -4.96 16.80
CA LEU A 95 10.39 -4.04 15.69
C LEU A 95 9.17 -3.90 14.80
N ALA A 96 8.53 -5.03 14.48
CA ALA A 96 7.33 -5.00 13.63
C ALA A 96 6.25 -4.14 14.27
N ARG A 97 6.05 -4.24 15.59
CA ARG A 97 5.06 -3.42 16.29
C ARG A 97 5.40 -1.93 16.25
N ARG A 98 6.70 -1.60 16.24
CA ARG A 98 7.12 -0.20 16.12
C ARG A 98 6.95 0.34 14.71
N ILE A 99 7.03 -0.51 13.70
CA ILE A 99 6.82 -0.10 12.31
C ILE A 99 5.34 0.16 12.04
N LEU A 100 4.46 -0.55 12.71
CA LEU A 100 3.02 -0.51 12.38
C LEU A 100 2.41 0.89 12.34
N PRO A 101 2.63 1.78 13.34
CA PRO A 101 2.05 3.12 13.28
C PRO A 101 2.48 3.90 12.05
N GLN A 102 3.74 3.78 11.65
CA GLN A 102 4.25 4.44 10.46
C GLN A 102 3.61 3.87 9.20
N LEU A 103 3.44 2.55 9.17
CA LEU A 103 2.82 1.88 8.04
C LEU A 103 1.36 2.30 7.89
N LEU A 104 0.62 2.40 9.00
CA LEU A 104 -0.78 2.82 8.98
C LEU A 104 -0.91 4.26 8.50
N GLU A 105 0.01 5.14 8.92
CA GLU A 105 0.00 6.51 8.45
C GLU A 105 0.29 6.60 6.96
N ALA A 106 1.27 5.84 6.48
CA ALA A 106 1.58 5.82 5.04
C ALA A 106 0.40 5.27 4.25
N TYR A 107 -0.29 4.28 4.79
CA TYR A 107 -1.47 3.71 4.17
C TYR A 107 -2.58 4.76 4.02
N GLU A 108 -2.83 5.51 5.09
CA GLU A 108 -3.86 6.54 5.06
C GLU A 108 -3.50 7.64 4.06
N GLN A 109 -2.25 8.08 4.06
CA GLN A 109 -1.80 9.12 3.14
C GLN A 109 -1.90 8.66 1.68
N ALA A 110 -1.57 7.39 1.42
CA ALA A 110 -1.70 6.85 0.08
C ALA A 110 -3.16 6.83 -0.36
N GLY A 111 -4.06 6.44 0.53
CA GLY A 111 -5.49 6.42 0.22
C GLY A 111 -6.02 7.79 -0.14
N VAL A 112 -5.63 8.80 0.65
CA VAL A 112 -6.04 10.18 0.38
C VAL A 112 -5.49 10.65 -0.97
N ALA A 113 -4.22 10.38 -1.24
CA ALA A 113 -3.59 10.82 -2.48
C ALA A 113 -4.24 10.16 -3.70
N LEU A 114 -4.59 8.86 -3.58
CA LEU A 114 -5.26 8.15 -4.68
C LEU A 114 -6.64 8.72 -4.94
N GLU A 115 -7.41 9.02 -3.88
CA GLU A 115 -8.72 9.63 -4.02
C GLU A 115 -8.64 11.00 -4.67
N GLN A 116 -7.68 11.80 -4.23
CA GLN A 116 -7.49 13.12 -4.81
C GLN A 116 -7.15 13.05 -6.29
N TYR A 117 -6.30 12.10 -6.65
CA TYR A 117 -5.93 11.92 -8.06
C TYR A 117 -7.15 11.55 -8.88
N LEU A 118 -7.97 10.61 -8.40
CA LEU A 118 -9.17 10.21 -9.12
C LEU A 118 -10.16 11.37 -9.25
N ASN A 119 -10.30 12.18 -8.20
CA ASN A 119 -11.21 13.32 -8.24
C ASN A 119 -10.74 14.41 -9.22
N ASN A 120 -9.42 14.56 -9.36
CA ASN A 120 -8.85 15.54 -10.27
C ASN A 120 -8.82 15.04 -11.72
N HIS A 121 -9.04 13.75 -11.92
CA HIS A 121 -9.01 13.12 -13.25
C HIS A 121 -10.23 12.21 -13.38
N PRO A 122 -11.45 12.79 -13.38
CA PRO A 122 -12.67 11.99 -13.29
C PRO A 122 -12.95 11.15 -14.52
N LYS A 123 -12.27 11.41 -15.64
CA LYS A 123 -12.48 10.60 -16.82
C LYS A 123 -11.17 10.30 -17.55
#